data_e5b84deae83c3751d9bf4a08fe9cef84
#
_entry.id   e5b84deae83c3751d9bf4a08fe9cef84
#
_cell.length_a   1.000
_cell.length_b   1.000
_cell.length_c   1.000
_cell.angle_alpha   90.00
_cell.angle_beta   90.00
_cell.angle_gamma   90.00
#
_symmetry.space_group_name_H-M   'P 1'
#
loop_
_entity.id
_entity.type
_entity.pdbx_description
1 polymer ?
#
loop_
_entity_poly.entity_id
_entity_poly.type
_entity_poly.pdbx_seq_one_letter_code
_entity_poly.pdbx_strand_id
1 'polypeptide(L)'
;MKRTLLLTAIVAFAGLNTAQADDFGLWGDLAVQKNITKSFSVDAGIDLRAENELKDFTRIGAGVGLGFKATKWLSFGAGYTFLHDYNLSETKPSYKKDGKTFRGYNVDDAYWRNKHRAAFDVSGAIPVGRFTITVRERYQYTHYVATNTQRTKYRSEITDLAGWTGKVYTICDRHFSSMEQEKDAKGAKDKHYLRSRFGLEYNIRHCAWTPYATYEFSNDLSHQLHLDKQRLTVGAEWKITKQHRFDLAYVYSNGADDDNNSDCHALSIGYKFKF
;
A
#
# COMPACT_ATOMS: atom_id res chain seq x y z
N MET A 1 28.21 9.23 23.34
CA MET A 1 28.12 7.82 22.89
C MET A 1 26.70 7.26 22.67
N LYS A 2 25.62 7.72 23.34
CA LYS A 2 24.25 7.14 23.15
C LYS A 2 23.48 7.67 21.93
N ARG A 3 23.90 8.78 21.32
CA ARG A 3 23.25 9.35 20.11
C ARG A 3 23.73 8.73 18.80
N THR A 4 24.97 8.24 18.76
CA THR A 4 25.57 7.58 17.60
C THR A 4 24.99 6.18 17.34
N LEU A 5 24.59 5.45 18.38
CA LEU A 5 24.03 4.10 18.25
C LEU A 5 22.64 4.08 17.56
N LEU A 6 21.83 5.12 17.71
CA LEU A 6 20.50 5.19 17.09
C LEU A 6 20.61 5.48 15.59
N LEU A 7 21.51 6.38 15.19
CA LEU A 7 21.77 6.64 13.76
C LEU A 7 22.40 5.45 13.06
N THR A 8 23.30 4.71 13.74
CA THR A 8 23.95 3.53 13.17
C THR A 8 22.97 2.37 12.97
N ALA A 9 21.94 2.24 13.84
CA ALA A 9 20.91 1.22 13.67
C ALA A 9 20.00 1.51 12.46
N ILE A 10 19.67 2.78 12.18
CA ILE A 10 18.87 3.17 11.02
C ILE A 10 19.66 2.97 9.72
N VAL A 11 20.96 3.30 9.71
CA VAL A 11 21.84 3.12 8.55
C VAL A 11 22.18 1.64 8.32
N ALA A 12 22.32 0.83 9.37
CA ALA A 12 22.57 -0.60 9.24
C ALA A 12 21.35 -1.37 8.68
N PHE A 13 20.12 -0.88 8.91
CA PHE A 13 18.92 -1.46 8.29
C PHE A 13 18.78 -1.12 6.81
N ALA A 14 19.29 0.03 6.36
CA ALA A 14 19.35 0.40 4.94
C ALA A 14 20.37 -0.42 4.14
N GLY A 15 21.29 -1.12 4.81
CA GLY A 15 22.34 -1.97 4.18
C GLY A 15 21.99 -3.45 4.08
N LEU A 16 20.86 -3.89 4.60
CA LEU A 16 20.45 -5.30 4.54
C LEU A 16 19.58 -5.54 3.30
N ASN A 17 20.26 -6.12 2.32
CA ASN A 17 19.71 -6.70 1.10
C ASN A 17 19.22 -5.71 0.03
N THR A 18 20.09 -5.44 -0.91
CA THR A 18 19.75 -5.29 -2.33
C THR A 18 19.24 -6.63 -2.91
N ALA A 19 18.37 -7.33 -2.21
CA ALA A 19 17.53 -8.34 -2.81
C ALA A 19 16.44 -7.57 -3.53
N GLN A 20 16.58 -7.46 -4.84
CA GLN A 20 15.60 -7.02 -5.83
C GLN A 20 14.28 -6.51 -5.21
N ALA A 21 14.33 -5.28 -4.67
CA ALA A 21 13.12 -4.54 -4.37
C ALA A 21 12.59 -4.09 -5.72
N ASP A 22 11.45 -4.63 -6.10
CA ASP A 22 10.86 -4.32 -7.40
C ASP A 22 10.39 -2.87 -7.46
N ASP A 23 10.24 -2.19 -6.31
CA ASP A 23 9.78 -0.80 -6.27
C ASP A 23 10.22 -0.04 -5.00
N PHE A 24 10.49 1.26 -5.16
CA PHE A 24 10.73 2.20 -4.06
C PHE A 24 9.72 3.34 -4.08
N GLY A 25 9.10 3.62 -2.92
CA GLY A 25 8.05 4.61 -2.75
C GLY A 25 8.28 5.64 -1.65
N LEU A 26 7.53 6.73 -1.74
CA LEU A 26 7.37 7.74 -0.70
C LEU A 26 5.89 7.84 -0.35
N TRP A 27 5.56 7.61 0.93
CA TRP A 27 4.21 7.71 1.45
C TRP A 27 4.07 8.90 2.39
N GLY A 28 3.04 9.70 2.21
CA GLY A 28 2.76 10.88 3.00
C GLY A 28 1.38 10.78 3.66
N ASP A 29 1.32 10.95 4.98
CA ASP A 29 0.08 10.93 5.76
C ASP A 29 -0.09 12.27 6.49
N LEU A 30 -1.20 12.96 6.25
CA LEU A 30 -1.60 14.14 7.01
C LEU A 30 -2.89 13.82 7.76
N ALA A 31 -2.90 14.00 9.08
CA ALA A 31 -4.06 13.70 9.89
C ALA A 31 -4.38 14.82 10.90
N VAL A 32 -5.66 15.02 11.10
CA VAL A 32 -6.21 15.92 12.13
C VAL A 32 -7.11 15.11 13.02
N GLN A 33 -6.95 15.22 14.34
CA GLN A 33 -7.78 14.50 15.31
C GLN A 33 -8.33 15.46 16.35
N LYS A 34 -9.64 15.34 16.62
CA LYS A 34 -10.32 16.04 17.72
C LYS A 34 -10.89 15.04 18.70
N ASN A 35 -10.58 15.24 19.99
CA ASN A 35 -11.25 14.51 21.07
C ASN A 35 -12.55 15.23 21.42
N ILE A 36 -13.69 14.62 21.12
CA ILE A 36 -15.02 15.18 21.45
C ILE A 36 -15.31 14.97 22.93
N THR A 37 -14.93 13.80 23.45
CA THR A 37 -15.00 13.46 24.89
C THR A 37 -13.72 12.74 25.31
N LYS A 38 -13.62 12.33 26.57
CA LYS A 38 -12.50 11.49 27.06
C LYS A 38 -12.43 10.12 26.36
N SER A 39 -13.56 9.62 25.86
CA SER A 39 -13.68 8.31 25.22
C SER A 39 -13.91 8.38 23.71
N PHE A 40 -14.42 9.50 23.18
CA PHE A 40 -14.81 9.60 21.78
C PHE A 40 -13.94 10.62 21.04
N SER A 41 -13.45 10.25 19.88
CA SER A 41 -12.65 11.11 18.99
C SER A 41 -13.13 10.99 17.54
N VAL A 42 -12.90 12.04 16.78
CA VAL A 42 -13.06 12.08 15.33
C VAL A 42 -11.72 12.42 14.70
N ASP A 43 -11.44 11.88 13.55
CA ASP A 43 -10.26 12.19 12.76
C ASP A 43 -10.59 12.35 11.29
N ALA A 44 -9.76 13.12 10.61
CA ALA A 44 -9.76 13.25 9.16
C ALA A 44 -8.31 13.21 8.69
N GLY A 45 -8.08 12.71 7.49
CA GLY A 45 -6.73 12.61 6.97
C GLY A 45 -6.65 12.49 5.45
N ILE A 46 -5.43 12.69 4.96
CA ILE A 46 -5.06 12.56 3.55
C ILE A 46 -3.90 11.57 3.49
N ASP A 47 -3.97 10.62 2.55
CA ASP A 47 -2.93 9.63 2.21
C ASP A 47 -2.44 9.93 0.80
N LEU A 48 -1.16 10.16 0.65
CA LEU A 48 -0.49 10.44 -0.63
C LEU A 48 0.60 9.39 -0.83
N ARG A 49 0.70 8.84 -2.05
CA ARG A 49 1.77 7.90 -2.38
C ARG A 49 2.38 8.20 -3.73
N ALA A 50 3.71 8.12 -3.76
CA ALA A 50 4.48 8.06 -4.98
C ALA A 50 5.28 6.75 -4.95
N GLU A 51 5.23 5.96 -6.00
CA GLU A 51 5.84 4.64 -6.15
C GLU A 51 6.53 4.57 -7.52
N ASN A 52 6.92 3.39 -7.99
CA ASN A 52 7.64 3.22 -9.25
C ASN A 52 8.93 4.06 -9.28
N GLU A 53 9.82 3.86 -8.28
CA GLU A 53 11.04 4.65 -8.09
C GLU A 53 10.77 6.17 -8.00
N LEU A 54 9.64 6.56 -7.39
CA LEU A 54 9.14 7.94 -7.24
C LEU A 54 8.73 8.61 -8.56
N LYS A 55 8.58 7.86 -9.65
CA LYS A 55 8.21 8.41 -10.95
C LYS A 55 6.72 8.71 -11.06
N ASP A 56 5.90 7.93 -10.35
CA ASP A 56 4.45 8.01 -10.47
C ASP A 56 3.79 8.34 -9.13
N PHE A 57 2.83 9.24 -9.19
CA PHE A 57 1.87 9.43 -8.09
C PHE A 57 0.84 8.30 -8.18
N THR A 58 0.88 7.36 -7.20
CA THR A 58 0.06 6.14 -7.28
C THR A 58 -1.19 6.20 -6.43
N ARG A 59 -1.26 7.12 -5.43
CA ARG A 59 -2.45 7.27 -4.60
C ARG A 59 -2.67 8.68 -4.11
N ILE A 60 -3.92 9.11 -4.18
CA ILE A 60 -4.47 10.24 -3.44
C ILE A 60 -5.68 9.72 -2.67
N GLY A 61 -5.62 9.77 -1.33
CA GLY A 61 -6.68 9.32 -0.45
C GLY A 61 -7.16 10.43 0.48
N ALA A 62 -8.45 10.43 0.80
CA ALA A 62 -9.01 11.28 1.85
C ALA A 62 -9.99 10.46 2.69
N GLY A 63 -9.89 10.58 4.01
CA GLY A 63 -10.68 9.77 4.92
C GLY A 63 -11.15 10.51 6.16
N VAL A 64 -12.17 9.94 6.78
CA VAL A 64 -12.70 10.36 8.07
C VAL A 64 -12.85 9.14 8.98
N GLY A 65 -12.66 9.33 10.26
CA GLY A 65 -12.71 8.25 11.24
C GLY A 65 -13.36 8.66 12.55
N LEU A 66 -13.86 7.63 13.24
CA LEU A 66 -14.43 7.71 14.58
C LEU A 66 -13.66 6.75 15.47
N GLY A 67 -13.25 7.19 16.64
CA GLY A 67 -12.59 6.39 17.65
C GLY A 67 -13.34 6.37 18.96
N PHE A 68 -13.47 5.20 19.57
CA PHE A 68 -14.07 5.02 20.88
C PHE A 68 -13.15 4.22 21.80
N LYS A 69 -12.73 4.82 22.91
CA LYS A 69 -11.96 4.17 23.96
C LYS A 69 -12.91 3.56 24.99
N ALA A 70 -13.08 2.24 24.93
CA ALA A 70 -13.92 1.51 25.88
C ALA A 70 -13.22 1.36 27.24
N THR A 71 -11.91 1.11 27.24
CA THR A 71 -11.08 1.02 28.45
C THR A 71 -9.73 1.69 28.24
N LYS A 72 -8.83 1.60 29.22
CA LYS A 72 -7.44 2.10 29.09
C LYS A 72 -6.63 1.30 28.07
N TRP A 73 -7.03 0.07 27.78
CA TRP A 73 -6.31 -0.86 26.93
C TRP A 73 -7.11 -1.33 25.69
N LEU A 74 -8.42 -1.02 25.59
CA LEU A 74 -9.28 -1.45 24.49
C LEU A 74 -9.94 -0.24 23.82
N SER A 75 -9.84 -0.18 22.49
CA SER A 75 -10.49 0.84 21.66
C SER A 75 -11.10 0.23 20.41
N PHE A 76 -12.12 0.90 19.91
CA PHE A 76 -12.82 0.61 18.67
C PHE A 76 -12.67 1.79 17.71
N GLY A 77 -12.62 1.50 16.42
CA GLY A 77 -12.58 2.50 15.38
C GLY A 77 -13.52 2.15 14.25
N ALA A 78 -14.05 3.16 13.59
CA ALA A 78 -14.74 3.01 12.31
C ALA A 78 -14.30 4.14 11.39
N GLY A 79 -14.11 3.85 10.11
CA GLY A 79 -13.63 4.85 9.18
C GLY A 79 -14.11 4.61 7.76
N TYR A 80 -14.14 5.70 7.01
CA TYR A 80 -14.37 5.71 5.59
C TYR A 80 -13.23 6.45 4.90
N THR A 81 -12.75 5.92 3.78
CA THR A 81 -11.71 6.53 2.96
C THR A 81 -12.10 6.45 1.49
N PHE A 82 -12.08 7.58 0.82
CA PHE A 82 -12.08 7.66 -0.63
C PHE A 82 -10.63 7.57 -1.14
N LEU A 83 -10.38 6.73 -2.13
CA LEU A 83 -9.07 6.55 -2.75
C LEU A 83 -9.20 6.77 -4.25
N HIS A 84 -8.24 7.49 -4.79
CA HIS A 84 -8.00 7.66 -6.21
C HIS A 84 -6.62 7.06 -6.50
N ASP A 85 -6.61 5.83 -7.04
CA ASP A 85 -5.40 5.04 -7.22
C ASP A 85 -5.02 4.98 -8.70
N TYR A 86 -3.75 5.24 -9.00
CA TYR A 86 -3.14 5.06 -10.30
C TYR A 86 -2.62 3.63 -10.42
N ASN A 87 -3.11 2.93 -11.43
CA ASN A 87 -2.65 1.59 -11.77
C ASN A 87 -1.69 1.71 -12.94
N LEU A 88 -0.49 1.18 -12.78
CA LEU A 88 0.55 1.21 -13.80
C LEU A 88 0.16 0.38 -15.03
N SER A 89 0.78 0.68 -16.16
CA SER A 89 0.64 -0.13 -17.37
C SER A 89 1.15 -1.56 -17.10
N GLU A 90 0.42 -2.53 -17.57
CA GLU A 90 0.73 -3.94 -17.33
C GLU A 90 0.81 -4.70 -18.65
N THR A 91 1.93 -5.42 -18.86
CA THR A 91 2.12 -6.30 -20.03
C THR A 91 1.91 -7.75 -19.60
N LYS A 92 0.92 -8.41 -20.22
CA LYS A 92 0.58 -9.81 -19.94
C LYS A 92 0.77 -10.67 -21.20
N PRO A 93 1.43 -11.85 -21.10
CA PRO A 93 1.43 -12.81 -22.17
C PRO A 93 0.01 -13.33 -22.40
N SER A 94 -0.36 -13.49 -23.67
CA SER A 94 -1.63 -14.03 -24.11
C SER A 94 -1.43 -15.40 -24.74
N TYR A 95 -2.28 -16.34 -24.36
CA TYR A 95 -2.23 -17.71 -24.87
C TYR A 95 -3.50 -18.04 -25.65
N LYS A 96 -3.45 -19.07 -26.51
CA LYS A 96 -4.64 -19.64 -27.17
C LYS A 96 -5.53 -20.33 -26.12
N LYS A 97 -6.69 -20.78 -26.55
CA LYS A 97 -7.66 -21.50 -25.68
C LYS A 97 -7.10 -22.75 -25.00
N ASP A 98 -6.02 -23.31 -25.54
CA ASP A 98 -5.29 -24.46 -24.99
C ASP A 98 -4.46 -24.09 -23.73
N GLY A 99 -4.34 -22.80 -23.40
CA GLY A 99 -3.57 -22.28 -22.27
C GLY A 99 -2.04 -22.44 -22.40
N LYS A 100 -1.55 -23.02 -23.50
CA LYS A 100 -0.13 -23.37 -23.71
C LYS A 100 0.49 -22.64 -24.89
N THR A 101 -0.24 -22.52 -26.01
CA THR A 101 0.30 -21.90 -27.22
C THR A 101 0.31 -20.39 -27.06
N PHE A 102 1.49 -19.79 -27.05
CA PHE A 102 1.68 -18.33 -27.00
C PHE A 102 1.01 -17.69 -28.21
N ARG A 103 0.28 -16.60 -27.96
CA ARG A 103 -0.48 -15.87 -28.98
C ARG A 103 0.06 -14.45 -29.19
N GLY A 104 0.80 -13.91 -28.22
CA GLY A 104 1.29 -12.54 -28.19
C GLY A 104 1.16 -11.90 -26.82
N TYR A 105 1.14 -10.59 -26.79
CA TYR A 105 0.99 -9.80 -25.55
C TYR A 105 -0.29 -8.97 -25.56
N ASN A 106 -0.83 -8.76 -24.37
CA ASN A 106 -1.80 -7.72 -24.08
C ASN A 106 -1.13 -6.68 -23.20
N VAL A 107 -1.20 -5.42 -23.58
CA VAL A 107 -0.72 -4.29 -22.78
C VAL A 107 -1.94 -3.50 -22.34
N ASP A 108 -2.21 -3.47 -21.07
CA ASP A 108 -3.22 -2.59 -20.48
C ASP A 108 -2.54 -1.26 -20.18
N ASP A 109 -3.07 -0.15 -20.72
CA ASP A 109 -2.55 1.18 -20.43
C ASP A 109 -2.77 1.53 -18.96
N ALA A 110 -1.93 2.38 -18.43
CA ALA A 110 -2.09 2.91 -17.08
C ALA A 110 -3.40 3.71 -16.95
N TYR A 111 -4.03 3.62 -15.77
CA TYR A 111 -5.32 4.27 -15.54
C TYR A 111 -5.56 4.62 -14.07
N TRP A 112 -6.34 5.66 -13.84
CA TRP A 112 -6.85 5.99 -12.52
C TRP A 112 -8.13 5.24 -12.20
N ARG A 113 -8.26 4.80 -10.92
CA ARG A 113 -9.45 4.11 -10.44
C ARG A 113 -9.88 4.64 -9.08
N ASN A 114 -11.16 4.95 -8.96
CA ASN A 114 -11.78 5.34 -7.70
C ASN A 114 -12.12 4.11 -6.86
N LYS A 115 -11.92 4.22 -5.54
CA LYS A 115 -12.24 3.17 -4.58
C LYS A 115 -12.89 3.80 -3.34
N HIS A 116 -13.89 3.12 -2.80
CA HIS A 116 -14.54 3.48 -1.55
C HIS A 116 -14.18 2.43 -0.51
N ARG A 117 -13.56 2.83 0.58
CA ARG A 117 -13.10 1.91 1.62
C ARG A 117 -13.79 2.22 2.94
N ALA A 118 -14.46 1.23 3.51
CA ALA A 118 -14.96 1.26 4.89
C ALA A 118 -14.12 0.32 5.75
N ALA A 119 -13.86 0.71 6.99
CA ALA A 119 -13.09 -0.10 7.92
C ALA A 119 -13.71 -0.06 9.32
N PHE A 120 -13.60 -1.16 10.04
CA PHE A 120 -13.92 -1.28 11.45
C PHE A 120 -12.75 -1.91 12.18
N ASP A 121 -12.30 -1.26 13.27
CA ASP A 121 -11.11 -1.65 14.03
C ASP A 121 -11.46 -2.05 15.46
N VAL A 122 -10.80 -3.09 15.94
CA VAL A 122 -10.67 -3.40 17.37
C VAL A 122 -9.19 -3.37 17.70
N SER A 123 -8.79 -2.56 18.68
CA SER A 123 -7.39 -2.39 19.02
C SER A 123 -7.16 -2.54 20.51
N GLY A 124 -6.16 -3.34 20.87
CA GLY A 124 -5.64 -3.50 22.22
C GLY A 124 -4.25 -2.87 22.37
N ALA A 125 -3.97 -2.23 23.50
CA ALA A 125 -2.66 -1.70 23.84
C ALA A 125 -2.32 -1.99 25.30
N ILE A 126 -1.26 -2.78 25.53
CA ILE A 126 -0.86 -3.26 26.87
C ILE A 126 0.52 -2.71 27.18
N PRO A 127 0.66 -1.82 28.16
CA PRO A 127 1.97 -1.34 28.62
C PRO A 127 2.68 -2.41 29.46
N VAL A 128 3.91 -2.74 29.12
CA VAL A 128 4.79 -3.66 29.83
C VAL A 128 6.12 -2.95 30.11
N GLY A 129 6.25 -2.33 31.28
CA GLY A 129 7.42 -1.52 31.62
C GLY A 129 7.55 -0.30 30.69
N ARG A 130 8.59 -0.29 29.85
CA ARG A 130 8.80 0.76 28.84
C ARG A 130 8.24 0.41 27.48
N PHE A 131 7.85 -0.81 27.28
CA PHE A 131 7.25 -1.29 26.05
C PHE A 131 5.74 -1.13 26.08
N THR A 132 5.13 -0.89 24.92
CA THR A 132 3.70 -1.02 24.71
C THR A 132 3.50 -2.02 23.60
N ILE A 133 2.81 -3.12 23.91
CA ILE A 133 2.43 -4.13 22.92
C ILE A 133 1.06 -3.73 22.39
N THR A 134 0.92 -3.63 21.08
CA THR A 134 -0.35 -3.30 20.41
C THR A 134 -0.80 -4.42 19.51
N VAL A 135 -2.09 -4.70 19.51
CA VAL A 135 -2.75 -5.62 18.58
C VAL A 135 -3.94 -4.90 17.98
N ARG A 136 -4.12 -4.98 16.69
CA ARG A 136 -5.28 -4.44 15.99
C ARG A 136 -5.83 -5.45 15.00
N GLU A 137 -7.12 -5.71 15.11
CA GLU A 137 -7.89 -6.42 14.11
C GLU A 137 -8.75 -5.41 13.36
N ARG A 138 -8.70 -5.47 12.02
CA ARG A 138 -9.45 -4.59 11.14
C ARG A 138 -10.22 -5.39 10.11
N TYR A 139 -11.53 -5.28 10.12
CA TYR A 139 -12.33 -5.63 8.95
C TYR A 139 -12.30 -4.46 7.98
N GLN A 140 -11.99 -4.72 6.72
CA GLN A 140 -11.93 -3.73 5.65
C GLN A 140 -12.75 -4.18 4.47
N TYR A 141 -13.70 -3.35 4.06
CA TYR A 141 -14.44 -3.47 2.80
C TYR A 141 -13.94 -2.42 1.83
N THR A 142 -13.70 -2.81 0.58
CA THR A 142 -13.28 -1.89 -0.49
C THR A 142 -14.12 -2.15 -1.74
N HIS A 143 -14.87 -1.14 -2.16
CA HIS A 143 -15.59 -1.11 -3.43
C HIS A 143 -14.74 -0.41 -4.48
N TYR A 144 -14.46 -1.08 -5.57
CA TYR A 144 -13.74 -0.58 -6.73
C TYR A 144 -14.74 -0.12 -7.77
N VAL A 145 -14.74 1.16 -8.11
CA VAL A 145 -15.63 1.72 -9.13
C VAL A 145 -15.22 1.20 -10.51
N ALA A 146 -16.20 0.91 -11.35
CA ALA A 146 -15.93 0.54 -12.74
C ALA A 146 -15.20 1.69 -13.46
N THR A 147 -14.25 1.32 -14.30
CA THR A 147 -13.48 2.28 -15.12
C THR A 147 -13.11 1.64 -16.45
N ASN A 148 -12.64 2.45 -17.38
CA ASN A 148 -12.17 1.98 -18.66
C ASN A 148 -10.69 2.28 -18.81
N THR A 149 -9.98 1.37 -19.45
CA THR A 149 -8.62 1.57 -19.93
C THR A 149 -8.54 1.19 -21.40
N GLN A 150 -7.40 1.44 -22.03
CA GLN A 150 -7.10 0.92 -23.36
C GLN A 150 -6.24 -0.32 -23.21
N ARG A 151 -6.51 -1.29 -24.08
CA ARG A 151 -5.71 -2.48 -24.22
C ARG A 151 -5.15 -2.56 -25.62
N THR A 152 -3.83 -2.66 -25.71
CA THR A 152 -3.12 -2.94 -26.98
C THR A 152 -2.79 -4.43 -27.06
N LYS A 153 -3.24 -5.07 -28.11
CA LYS A 153 -2.99 -6.49 -28.40
C LYS A 153 -1.93 -6.62 -29.48
N TYR A 154 -0.83 -7.29 -29.17
CA TYR A 154 0.22 -7.65 -30.11
C TYR A 154 0.03 -9.10 -30.51
N ARG A 155 -0.09 -9.37 -31.82
CA ARG A 155 -0.41 -10.68 -32.38
C ARG A 155 0.45 -11.01 -33.59
N SER A 156 0.45 -12.29 -33.97
CA SER A 156 1.17 -12.79 -35.11
C SER A 156 2.67 -12.51 -35.02
N GLU A 157 3.33 -13.27 -34.13
CA GLU A 157 4.76 -13.15 -33.87
C GLU A 157 5.54 -13.45 -35.17
N ILE A 158 6.55 -12.63 -35.47
CA ILE A 158 7.48 -12.76 -36.56
C ILE A 158 8.76 -13.35 -35.96
N THR A 159 9.06 -14.59 -36.26
CA THR A 159 10.26 -15.29 -35.76
C THR A 159 11.48 -15.05 -36.64
N ASP A 160 11.29 -14.67 -37.91
CA ASP A 160 12.34 -14.30 -38.84
C ASP A 160 12.01 -12.97 -39.53
N LEU A 161 12.85 -11.97 -39.35
CA LEU A 161 12.73 -10.66 -39.96
C LEU A 161 13.40 -10.60 -41.36
N ALA A 162 14.18 -11.60 -41.75
CA ALA A 162 14.84 -11.62 -43.04
C ALA A 162 13.79 -11.68 -44.16
N GLY A 163 13.76 -10.67 -45.01
CA GLY A 163 12.78 -10.54 -46.08
C GLY A 163 11.38 -10.05 -45.68
N TRP A 164 11.15 -9.69 -44.42
CA TRP A 164 9.87 -9.12 -43.99
C TRP A 164 9.69 -7.70 -44.52
N THR A 165 8.62 -7.45 -45.26
CA THR A 165 8.32 -6.15 -45.86
C THR A 165 7.12 -5.41 -45.20
N GLY A 166 6.45 -6.09 -44.26
CA GLY A 166 5.29 -5.55 -43.53
C GLY A 166 5.67 -4.68 -42.33
N LYS A 167 4.65 -4.12 -41.64
CA LYS A 167 4.86 -3.42 -40.39
C LYS A 167 5.35 -4.38 -39.31
N VAL A 168 6.26 -3.90 -38.47
CA VAL A 168 6.81 -4.61 -37.33
C VAL A 168 6.54 -3.81 -36.05
N TYR A 169 5.95 -4.46 -35.07
CA TYR A 169 5.72 -3.91 -33.74
C TYR A 169 6.56 -4.71 -32.73
N THR A 170 7.40 -4.03 -31.96
CA THR A 170 8.32 -4.68 -31.03
C THR A 170 7.87 -4.46 -29.59
N ILE A 171 7.75 -5.55 -28.81
CA ILE A 171 7.48 -5.53 -27.38
C ILE A 171 8.14 -6.75 -26.72
N CYS A 172 8.75 -6.56 -25.52
CA CYS A 172 9.45 -7.62 -24.78
C CYS A 172 10.44 -8.40 -25.68
N ASP A 173 11.24 -7.69 -26.48
CA ASP A 173 12.23 -8.23 -27.41
C ASP A 173 11.67 -9.20 -28.47
N ARG A 174 10.36 -9.16 -28.72
CA ARG A 174 9.67 -9.94 -29.75
C ARG A 174 9.00 -9.05 -30.77
N HIS A 175 8.89 -9.53 -31.97
CA HIS A 175 8.35 -8.80 -33.13
C HIS A 175 6.99 -9.36 -33.54
N PHE A 176 6.05 -8.45 -33.84
CA PHE A 176 4.68 -8.81 -34.20
C PHE A 176 4.26 -8.08 -35.48
N SER A 177 3.46 -8.72 -36.32
CA SER A 177 2.93 -8.13 -37.56
C SER A 177 1.61 -7.41 -37.35
N SER A 178 0.93 -7.61 -36.23
CA SER A 178 -0.39 -7.04 -35.94
C SER A 178 -0.41 -6.40 -34.55
N MET A 179 -0.97 -5.19 -34.52
CA MET A 179 -1.27 -4.43 -33.29
C MET A 179 -2.70 -3.90 -33.41
N GLU A 180 -3.50 -4.18 -32.40
CA GLU A 180 -4.90 -3.74 -32.29
C GLU A 180 -5.14 -3.07 -30.95
N GLN A 181 -5.81 -1.93 -30.94
CA GLN A 181 -6.24 -1.25 -29.73
C GLN A 181 -7.73 -1.42 -29.53
N GLU A 182 -8.09 -1.75 -28.28
CA GLU A 182 -9.50 -1.87 -27.87
C GLU A 182 -9.72 -1.20 -26.51
N LYS A 183 -10.97 -0.81 -26.24
CA LYS A 183 -11.35 -0.41 -24.88
C LYS A 183 -11.50 -1.64 -24.02
N ASP A 184 -10.84 -1.63 -22.85
CA ASP A 184 -10.95 -2.68 -21.83
C ASP A 184 -11.73 -2.13 -20.62
N ALA A 185 -12.92 -2.66 -20.40
CA ALA A 185 -13.78 -2.26 -19.30
C ALA A 185 -13.35 -3.02 -18.03
N LYS A 186 -12.83 -2.30 -17.05
CA LYS A 186 -12.60 -2.83 -15.70
C LYS A 186 -13.89 -2.73 -14.89
N GLY A 187 -14.60 -3.84 -14.73
CA GLY A 187 -15.83 -3.91 -13.96
C GLY A 187 -15.69 -3.46 -12.51
N ALA A 188 -16.80 -3.06 -11.90
CA ALA A 188 -16.84 -2.86 -10.45
C ALA A 188 -16.53 -4.18 -9.74
N LYS A 189 -15.83 -4.11 -8.61
CA LYS A 189 -15.54 -5.28 -7.77
C LYS A 189 -15.53 -4.90 -6.30
N ASP A 190 -15.86 -5.86 -5.45
CA ASP A 190 -15.84 -5.72 -4.01
C ASP A 190 -14.77 -6.64 -3.42
N LYS A 191 -14.04 -6.14 -2.43
CA LYS A 191 -13.05 -6.92 -1.70
C LYS A 191 -13.26 -6.77 -0.20
N HIS A 192 -13.11 -7.87 0.51
CA HIS A 192 -13.26 -7.96 1.95
C HIS A 192 -11.98 -8.51 2.56
N TYR A 193 -11.38 -7.77 3.49
CA TYR A 193 -10.14 -8.15 4.15
C TYR A 193 -10.30 -8.19 5.66
N LEU A 194 -9.65 -9.17 6.28
CA LEU A 194 -9.30 -9.14 7.69
C LEU A 194 -7.81 -8.79 7.79
N ARG A 195 -7.50 -7.66 8.47
CA ARG A 195 -6.14 -7.18 8.62
C ARG A 195 -5.75 -7.22 10.09
N SER A 196 -4.77 -8.06 10.40
CA SER A 196 -4.23 -8.23 11.75
C SER A 196 -2.89 -7.54 11.84
N ARG A 197 -2.74 -6.64 12.84
CA ARG A 197 -1.49 -5.90 13.07
C ARG A 197 -1.02 -6.13 14.50
N PHE A 198 0.25 -6.48 14.62
CA PHE A 198 0.99 -6.53 15.87
C PHE A 198 1.99 -5.38 15.89
N GLY A 199 2.14 -4.73 17.04
CA GLY A 199 3.05 -3.63 17.20
C GLY A 199 3.77 -3.65 18.53
N LEU A 200 4.99 -3.12 18.51
CA LEU A 200 5.82 -2.90 19.69
C LEU A 200 6.34 -1.47 19.66
N GLU A 201 6.05 -0.70 20.71
CA GLU A 201 6.55 0.66 20.90
C GLU A 201 7.48 0.69 22.11
N TYR A 202 8.52 1.52 22.07
CA TYR A 202 9.43 1.68 23.18
C TYR A 202 9.48 3.13 23.68
N ASN A 203 9.05 3.37 24.92
CA ASN A 203 9.08 4.67 25.57
C ASN A 203 10.46 4.99 26.13
N ILE A 204 11.22 5.83 25.44
CA ILE A 204 12.52 6.32 25.91
C ILE A 204 12.29 7.39 26.97
N ARG A 205 12.87 7.20 28.17
CA ARG A 205 12.72 8.14 29.28
C ARG A 205 13.26 9.53 28.91
N HIS A 206 12.48 10.59 29.17
CA HIS A 206 12.83 11.99 28.88
C HIS A 206 13.18 12.24 27.39
N CYS A 207 12.59 11.49 26.48
CA CYS A 207 12.77 11.65 25.04
C CYS A 207 11.41 11.86 24.37
N ALA A 208 11.38 12.79 23.42
CA ALA A 208 10.17 13.05 22.62
C ALA A 208 9.95 12.01 21.52
N TRP A 209 10.94 11.15 21.25
CA TRP A 209 10.88 10.09 20.25
C TRP A 209 10.41 8.79 20.87
N THR A 210 9.50 8.13 20.17
CA THR A 210 8.99 6.80 20.50
C THR A 210 9.23 5.89 19.29
N PRO A 211 10.34 5.11 19.27
CA PRO A 211 10.55 4.12 18.22
C PRO A 211 9.52 3.00 18.32
N TYR A 212 9.16 2.46 17.17
CA TYR A 212 8.21 1.36 17.07
C TYR A 212 8.53 0.41 15.90
N ALA A 213 8.01 -0.79 15.99
CA ALA A 213 7.92 -1.73 14.89
C ALA A 213 6.53 -2.33 14.84
N THR A 214 5.98 -2.52 13.64
CA THR A 214 4.71 -3.21 13.45
C THR A 214 4.80 -4.22 12.32
N TYR A 215 4.09 -5.33 12.50
CA TYR A 215 3.90 -6.32 11.47
C TYR A 215 2.40 -6.49 11.21
N GLU A 216 2.00 -6.39 9.95
CA GLU A 216 0.60 -6.51 9.54
C GLU A 216 0.47 -7.53 8.42
N PHE A 217 -0.55 -8.35 8.48
CA PHE A 217 -0.96 -9.24 7.40
C PHE A 217 -2.43 -9.05 7.09
N SER A 218 -2.77 -9.20 5.82
CA SER A 218 -4.12 -9.02 5.29
C SER A 218 -4.57 -10.32 4.64
N ASN A 219 -5.71 -10.83 5.10
CA ASN A 219 -6.31 -12.04 4.58
C ASN A 219 -7.57 -11.68 3.77
N ASP A 220 -7.66 -12.18 2.55
CA ASP A 220 -8.87 -12.03 1.72
C ASP A 220 -9.97 -12.97 2.22
N LEU A 221 -11.07 -12.39 2.70
CA LEU A 221 -12.21 -13.12 3.21
C LEU A 221 -13.03 -13.79 2.09
N SER A 222 -12.92 -13.30 0.87
CA SER A 222 -13.62 -13.86 -0.29
C SER A 222 -12.95 -15.14 -0.81
N HIS A 223 -11.68 -15.37 -0.44
CA HIS A 223 -10.87 -16.52 -0.87
C HIS A 223 -10.34 -17.33 0.32
N GLN A 224 -11.22 -17.77 1.21
CA GLN A 224 -10.90 -18.69 2.34
C GLN A 224 -9.76 -18.19 3.24
N LEU A 225 -9.74 -16.90 3.56
CA LEU A 225 -8.69 -16.27 4.36
C LEU A 225 -7.29 -16.37 3.73
N HIS A 226 -7.21 -16.40 2.39
CA HIS A 226 -5.92 -16.40 1.72
C HIS A 226 -5.09 -15.17 2.14
N LEU A 227 -3.82 -15.42 2.50
CA LEU A 227 -2.88 -14.36 2.83
C LEU A 227 -2.51 -13.58 1.56
N ASP A 228 -3.01 -12.38 1.45
CA ASP A 228 -2.88 -11.55 0.25
C ASP A 228 -1.71 -10.57 0.38
N LYS A 229 -1.45 -10.06 1.59
CA LYS A 229 -0.45 -9.02 1.82
C LYS A 229 0.18 -9.10 3.19
N GLN A 230 1.48 -8.83 3.25
CA GLN A 230 2.25 -8.65 4.47
C GLN A 230 2.92 -7.27 4.46
N ARG A 231 3.05 -6.64 5.64
CA ARG A 231 3.70 -5.36 5.78
C ARG A 231 4.49 -5.29 7.07
N LEU A 232 5.77 -4.98 6.96
CA LEU A 232 6.63 -4.62 8.09
C LEU A 232 6.84 -3.10 8.08
N THR A 233 6.64 -2.47 9.23
CA THR A 233 6.93 -1.03 9.39
C THR A 233 7.85 -0.85 10.59
N VAL A 234 8.93 -0.12 10.40
CA VAL A 234 9.86 0.26 11.47
C VAL A 234 10.03 1.78 11.43
N GLY A 235 9.75 2.45 12.54
CA GLY A 235 9.75 3.90 12.55
C GLY A 235 9.89 4.51 13.93
N ALA A 236 9.70 5.82 13.98
CA ALA A 236 9.68 6.56 15.22
C ALA A 236 8.70 7.74 15.16
N GLU A 237 7.82 7.84 16.14
CA GLU A 237 6.97 9.00 16.36
C GLU A 237 7.73 10.06 17.16
N TRP A 238 7.77 11.28 16.66
CA TRP A 238 8.27 12.45 17.38
C TRP A 238 7.13 13.32 17.89
N LYS A 239 6.99 13.43 19.21
CA LYS A 239 6.03 14.33 19.88
C LYS A 239 6.66 15.71 20.01
N ILE A 240 6.45 16.57 18.99
CA ILE A 240 6.94 17.95 18.98
C ILE A 240 6.29 18.75 20.10
N THR A 241 4.96 18.63 20.22
CA THR A 241 4.17 19.20 21.30
C THR A 241 3.06 18.23 21.74
N LYS A 242 2.18 18.61 22.65
CA LYS A 242 0.98 17.82 22.99
C LYS A 242 0.04 17.66 21.79
N GLN A 243 0.04 18.62 20.87
CA GLN A 243 -0.84 18.69 19.72
C GLN A 243 -0.18 18.18 18.43
N HIS A 244 1.12 18.41 18.27
CA HIS A 244 1.85 18.14 17.02
C HIS A 244 2.69 16.87 17.13
N ARG A 245 2.48 15.93 16.24
CA ARG A 245 3.24 14.70 16.12
C ARG A 245 3.73 14.53 14.69
N PHE A 246 4.93 14.11 14.57
CA PHE A 246 5.58 13.74 13.32
C PHE A 246 5.99 12.27 13.37
N ASP A 247 5.81 11.56 12.30
CA ASP A 247 6.18 10.15 12.17
C ASP A 247 7.12 9.96 11.00
N LEU A 248 8.15 9.18 11.19
CA LEU A 248 9.08 8.78 10.13
C LEU A 248 9.26 7.27 10.21
N ALA A 249 8.95 6.56 9.13
CA ALA A 249 9.03 5.13 9.09
C ALA A 249 9.55 4.60 7.75
N TYR A 250 10.21 3.47 7.83
CA TYR A 250 10.47 2.59 6.70
C TYR A 250 9.39 1.51 6.65
N VAL A 251 8.87 1.27 5.48
CA VAL A 251 7.82 0.28 5.21
C VAL A 251 8.33 -0.70 4.17
N TYR A 252 8.25 -1.98 4.49
CA TYR A 252 8.35 -3.06 3.52
C TYR A 252 6.99 -3.70 3.36
N SER A 253 6.50 -3.82 2.16
CA SER A 253 5.20 -4.39 1.83
C SER A 253 5.36 -5.43 0.72
N ASN A 254 4.97 -6.66 1.01
CA ASN A 254 4.97 -7.79 0.09
C ASN A 254 3.53 -8.19 -0.20
N GLY A 255 3.23 -8.48 -1.46
CA GLY A 255 1.90 -8.89 -1.91
C GLY A 255 1.09 -7.79 -2.57
N ALA A 256 -0.01 -8.19 -3.21
CA ALA A 256 -0.85 -7.31 -3.99
C ALA A 256 -1.47 -6.20 -3.15
N ASP A 257 -1.06 -4.95 -3.36
CA ASP A 257 -1.88 -3.82 -2.95
C ASP A 257 -2.82 -3.48 -4.11
N ASP A 258 -3.95 -4.13 -4.08
CA ASP A 258 -5.11 -3.87 -4.93
C ASP A 258 -5.01 -4.30 -6.41
N ASP A 259 -4.06 -3.88 -7.19
CA ASP A 259 -3.89 -4.27 -8.59
C ASP A 259 -2.39 -4.29 -8.99
N ASN A 260 -1.47 -3.90 -8.08
CA ASN A 260 -0.02 -3.98 -8.30
C ASN A 260 0.58 -5.12 -7.46
N ASN A 261 1.16 -6.09 -8.11
CA ASN A 261 1.73 -7.33 -7.53
C ASN A 261 3.24 -7.20 -7.28
N SER A 262 3.74 -6.03 -6.89
CA SER A 262 5.17 -5.84 -6.63
C SER A 262 5.46 -5.65 -5.15
N ASP A 263 6.60 -6.15 -4.72
CA ASP A 263 7.17 -5.82 -3.42
C ASP A 263 7.57 -4.34 -3.43
N CYS A 264 7.17 -3.60 -2.39
CA CYS A 264 7.45 -2.18 -2.29
C CYS A 264 8.21 -1.86 -1.01
N HIS A 265 9.28 -1.09 -1.16
CA HIS A 265 10.00 -0.44 -0.08
C HIS A 265 9.65 1.04 -0.07
N ALA A 266 9.12 1.56 1.03
CA ALA A 266 8.72 2.96 1.09
C ALA A 266 9.28 3.67 2.31
N LEU A 267 9.61 4.94 2.13
CA LEU A 267 9.77 5.89 3.22
C LEU A 267 8.41 6.51 3.51
N SER A 268 7.93 6.41 4.74
CA SER A 268 6.67 6.99 5.18
C SER A 268 6.92 8.21 6.06
N ILE A 269 6.24 9.31 5.75
CA ILE A 269 6.28 10.57 6.48
C ILE A 269 4.87 10.91 6.91
N GLY A 270 4.62 10.94 8.22
CA GLY A 270 3.34 11.26 8.80
C GLY A 270 3.36 12.56 9.61
N TYR A 271 2.31 13.35 9.52
CA TYR A 271 2.09 14.46 10.42
C TYR A 271 0.67 14.40 10.98
N LYS A 272 0.56 14.53 12.32
CA LYS A 272 -0.72 14.50 13.03
C LYS A 272 -0.90 15.68 13.94
N PHE A 273 -1.98 16.41 13.73
CA PHE A 273 -2.44 17.49 14.61
C PHE A 273 -3.60 17.00 15.48
N LYS A 274 -3.49 17.24 16.82
CA LYS A 274 -4.53 16.91 17.80
C LYS A 274 -5.02 18.15 18.53
N PHE A 275 -6.31 18.39 18.57
CA PHE A 275 -6.92 19.51 19.28
C PHE A 275 -8.20 19.13 20.04
#